data_0df0ec0b04d47c562f577893bcd28610
#
_entry.id   0df0ec0b04d47c562f577893bcd28610
#
_cell.length_a   1.000
_cell.length_b   1.000
_cell.length_c   1.000
_cell.angle_alpha   90.00
_cell.angle_beta   90.00
_cell.angle_gamma   90.00
#
_symmetry.space_group_name_H-M   'P 1'
#
loop_
_entity.id
_entity.type
_entity.pdbx_description
1 polymer ?
#
loop_
_entity_poly.entity_id
_entity_poly.type
_entity_poly.pdbx_seq_one_letter_code
_entity_poly.pdbx_strand_id
1 'polypeptide(L)'
;MRVVILARVSTDKQDYHRQIQELTDHCVFKMGWEVVKVYANKVSGTKKNEERPEIMEMLQYIEQNNIDKVCVLEISRLGRNTLEALKVIELLNERKVCLYIKNYNLETLDSEGNVNPITSLICTILLEIGAMERNTIKERMASGRDQYIAKCRKEGIKMGRPATYKKSDDAMKEQYKKEISLLKQGISLRNIHAITSTSISTIRKLYRFAQ
;
A
#
# COMPACT_ATOMS: atom_id res chain seq x y z
N MET A 1 26.51 -9.30 9.88
CA MET A 1 25.52 -9.73 8.88
C MET A 1 24.94 -8.49 8.20
N ARG A 2 24.91 -8.49 6.88
CA ARG A 2 24.37 -7.40 6.06
C ARG A 2 22.89 -7.66 5.77
N VAL A 3 22.04 -6.74 6.16
CA VAL A 3 20.59 -6.94 6.07
C VAL A 3 19.89 -5.84 5.27
N VAL A 4 18.81 -6.23 4.59
CA VAL A 4 17.91 -5.34 3.89
C VAL A 4 16.57 -5.34 4.63
N ILE A 5 15.97 -4.17 4.80
CA ILE A 5 14.64 -4.04 5.39
C ILE A 5 13.60 -3.88 4.29
N LEU A 6 12.52 -4.66 4.34
CA LEU A 6 11.33 -4.47 3.52
C LEU A 6 10.16 -4.05 4.39
N ALA A 7 9.69 -2.82 4.20
CA ALA A 7 8.55 -2.26 4.92
C ALA A 7 7.42 -1.89 3.94
N ARG A 8 6.18 -2.11 4.38
CA ARG A 8 4.99 -1.63 3.67
C ARG A 8 4.24 -0.64 4.56
N VAL A 9 3.90 0.50 4.02
CA VAL A 9 3.28 1.57 4.79
C VAL A 9 1.90 1.91 4.28
N SER A 10 1.01 2.19 5.23
CA SER A 10 -0.26 2.85 4.98
C SER A 10 -0.02 4.31 4.58
N THR A 11 -1.05 5.01 4.13
CA THR A 11 -1.00 6.41 3.70
C THR A 11 -0.60 7.40 4.79
N ASP A 12 -0.51 6.97 6.06
CA ASP A 12 -0.15 7.81 7.19
C ASP A 12 1.39 7.91 7.33
N LYS A 13 1.91 9.14 7.22
CA LYS A 13 3.35 9.42 7.26
C LYS A 13 3.99 9.10 8.63
N GLN A 14 3.26 9.23 9.72
CA GLN A 14 3.78 8.99 11.07
C GLN A 14 4.02 7.50 11.31
N ASP A 15 3.11 6.65 10.86
CA ASP A 15 3.23 5.19 10.99
C ASP A 15 4.40 4.62 10.17
N TYR A 16 4.72 5.29 9.06
CA TYR A 16 5.85 4.94 8.18
C TYR A 16 7.20 5.03 8.88
N HIS A 17 7.51 6.21 9.40
CA HIS A 17 8.80 6.45 10.04
C HIS A 17 8.97 5.57 11.28
N ARG A 18 7.91 5.38 12.03
CA ARG A 18 7.92 4.52 13.23
C ARG A 18 8.26 3.08 12.90
N GLN A 19 7.63 2.46 11.89
CA GLN A 19 7.87 1.07 11.52
C GLN A 19 9.29 0.83 11.00
N ILE A 20 9.81 1.74 10.17
CA ILE A 20 11.19 1.66 9.69
C ILE A 20 12.17 1.83 10.84
N GLN A 21 11.96 2.83 11.70
CA GLN A 21 12.81 3.07 12.86
C GLN A 21 12.84 1.85 13.77
N GLU A 22 11.68 1.30 14.11
CA GLU A 22 11.55 0.13 14.95
C GLU A 22 12.29 -1.10 14.40
N LEU A 23 12.21 -1.35 13.08
CA LEU A 23 12.96 -2.44 12.43
C LEU A 23 14.45 -2.14 12.39
N THR A 24 14.84 -0.91 12.08
CA THR A 24 16.25 -0.50 12.03
C THR A 24 16.90 -0.61 13.40
N ASP A 25 16.25 -0.08 14.43
CA ASP A 25 16.74 -0.16 15.82
C ASP A 25 16.86 -1.61 16.29
N HIS A 26 15.90 -2.46 15.95
CA HIS A 26 15.98 -3.88 16.25
C HIS A 26 17.16 -4.54 15.55
N CYS A 27 17.35 -4.32 14.25
CA CYS A 27 18.47 -4.91 13.51
C CYS A 27 19.81 -4.43 14.03
N VAL A 28 19.98 -3.13 14.28
CA VAL A 28 21.27 -2.53 14.65
C VAL A 28 21.58 -2.77 16.12
N PHE A 29 20.70 -2.35 17.03
CA PHE A 29 21.01 -2.31 18.46
C PHE A 29 20.77 -3.66 19.16
N LYS A 30 19.77 -4.43 18.72
CA LYS A 30 19.42 -5.68 19.36
C LYS A 30 20.11 -6.89 18.75
N MET A 31 20.24 -6.91 17.40
CA MET A 31 20.82 -8.03 16.67
C MET A 31 22.28 -7.81 16.25
N GLY A 32 22.78 -6.57 16.28
CA GLY A 32 24.13 -6.21 15.84
C GLY A 32 24.32 -6.36 14.32
N TRP A 33 23.26 -6.22 13.53
CA TRP A 33 23.31 -6.33 12.07
C TRP A 33 23.51 -4.99 11.40
N GLU A 34 24.16 -4.99 10.24
CA GLU A 34 24.37 -3.83 9.40
C GLU A 34 23.17 -3.68 8.43
N VAL A 35 22.37 -2.64 8.59
CA VAL A 35 21.28 -2.31 7.66
C VAL A 35 21.84 -1.57 6.46
N VAL A 36 21.96 -2.26 5.33
CA VAL A 36 22.56 -1.69 4.09
C VAL A 36 21.54 -0.96 3.23
N LYS A 37 20.27 -1.35 3.24
CA LYS A 37 19.22 -0.68 2.46
C LYS A 37 17.83 -0.93 3.04
N VAL A 38 16.94 0.06 2.85
CA VAL A 38 15.53 -0.02 3.25
C VAL A 38 14.67 0.14 2.01
N TYR A 39 13.82 -0.86 1.76
CA TYR A 39 12.80 -0.81 0.72
C TYR A 39 11.45 -0.56 1.35
N ALA A 40 10.83 0.53 0.96
CA ALA A 40 9.55 0.91 1.53
C ALA A 40 8.68 1.61 0.48
N ASN A 41 7.47 1.12 0.29
CA ASN A 41 6.55 1.72 -0.66
C ASN A 41 5.19 2.06 -0.03
N LYS A 42 4.67 3.22 -0.42
CA LYS A 42 3.31 3.68 -0.08
C LYS A 42 2.32 3.08 -1.07
N VAL A 43 2.03 1.79 -1.00
CA VAL A 43 1.09 1.18 -1.92
C VAL A 43 -0.20 0.77 -1.21
N SER A 44 -1.33 1.19 -1.76
CA SER A 44 -2.63 0.58 -1.46
C SER A 44 -2.52 -0.93 -1.76
N GLY A 45 -3.01 -1.79 -0.84
CA GLY A 45 -2.86 -3.25 -0.88
C GLY A 45 -3.53 -3.97 -2.07
N THR A 46 -3.74 -3.29 -3.20
CA THR A 46 -4.47 -3.79 -4.38
C THR A 46 -3.59 -4.15 -5.58
N LYS A 47 -2.32 -3.72 -5.62
CA LYS A 47 -1.43 -4.02 -6.76
C LYS A 47 -0.77 -5.40 -6.66
N LYS A 48 -0.58 -6.11 -7.79
CA LYS A 48 0.14 -7.40 -7.89
C LYS A 48 1.62 -7.22 -7.56
N ASN A 49 2.35 -8.29 -7.18
CA ASN A 49 3.78 -8.20 -6.86
C ASN A 49 4.61 -7.77 -8.09
N GLU A 50 4.22 -8.19 -9.30
CA GLU A 50 4.82 -7.73 -10.56
C GLU A 50 4.71 -6.22 -10.77
N GLU A 51 3.73 -5.58 -10.11
CA GLU A 51 3.50 -4.14 -10.08
C GLU A 51 4.10 -3.49 -8.82
N ARG A 52 4.90 -4.23 -8.05
CA ARG A 52 5.53 -3.78 -6.81
C ARG A 52 7.03 -3.60 -7.04
N PRO A 53 7.45 -2.42 -7.50
CA PRO A 53 8.85 -2.14 -7.84
C PRO A 53 9.79 -2.38 -6.65
N GLU A 54 9.35 -2.13 -5.43
CA GLU A 54 10.15 -2.32 -4.22
C GLU A 54 10.60 -3.77 -4.00
N ILE A 55 9.76 -4.75 -4.33
CA ILE A 55 10.14 -6.18 -4.22
C ILE A 55 11.10 -6.55 -5.33
N MET A 56 10.83 -6.12 -6.56
CA MET A 56 11.68 -6.40 -7.71
C MET A 56 13.05 -5.76 -7.55
N GLU A 57 13.10 -4.49 -7.16
CA GLU A 57 14.33 -3.77 -6.87
C GLU A 57 15.13 -4.41 -5.73
N MET A 58 14.45 -4.89 -4.68
CA MET A 58 15.07 -5.60 -3.57
C MET A 58 15.70 -6.91 -4.04
N LEU A 59 14.98 -7.72 -4.82
CA LEU A 59 15.50 -8.99 -5.34
C LEU A 59 16.70 -8.76 -6.28
N GLN A 60 16.61 -7.77 -7.16
CA GLN A 60 17.72 -7.38 -8.02
C GLN A 60 18.94 -6.88 -7.24
N TYR A 61 18.72 -6.10 -6.19
CA TYR A 61 19.79 -5.63 -5.32
C TYR A 61 20.48 -6.78 -4.59
N ILE A 62 19.71 -7.76 -4.11
CA ILE A 62 20.21 -8.97 -3.47
C ILE A 62 21.13 -9.76 -4.42
N GLU A 63 20.78 -9.86 -5.69
CA GLU A 63 21.59 -10.56 -6.71
C GLU A 63 22.95 -9.88 -6.97
N GLN A 64 23.02 -8.57 -6.82
CA GLN A 64 24.20 -7.77 -7.08
C GLN A 64 25.08 -7.52 -5.84
N ASN A 65 24.58 -7.87 -4.66
CA ASN A 65 25.25 -7.55 -3.40
C ASN A 65 25.20 -8.76 -2.47
N ASN A 66 26.21 -8.88 -1.62
CA ASN A 66 26.23 -9.92 -0.59
C ASN A 66 25.30 -9.51 0.56
N ILE A 67 24.08 -10.01 0.54
CA ILE A 67 23.05 -9.79 1.55
C ILE A 67 22.81 -11.10 2.28
N ASP A 68 22.91 -11.06 3.61
CA ASP A 68 22.69 -12.25 4.44
C ASP A 68 21.22 -12.45 4.76
N LYS A 69 20.49 -11.36 5.04
CA LYS A 69 19.10 -11.44 5.48
C LYS A 69 18.21 -10.33 4.89
N VAL A 70 16.93 -10.67 4.74
CA VAL A 70 15.84 -9.71 4.53
C VAL A 70 15.01 -9.64 5.81
N CYS A 71 14.84 -8.44 6.38
CA CYS A 71 14.06 -8.22 7.59
C CYS A 71 12.69 -7.64 7.27
N VAL A 72 11.64 -8.26 7.81
CA VAL A 72 10.26 -7.76 7.73
C VAL A 72 9.65 -7.73 9.13
N LEU A 73 8.71 -6.81 9.33
CA LEU A 73 7.92 -6.80 10.57
C LEU A 73 6.98 -8.00 10.62
N GLU A 74 6.31 -8.24 9.51
CA GLU A 74 5.30 -9.29 9.33
C GLU A 74 5.46 -9.94 7.95
N ILE A 75 5.16 -11.22 7.86
CA ILE A 75 5.20 -11.98 6.60
C ILE A 75 4.27 -11.43 5.52
N SER A 76 3.17 -10.78 5.91
CA SER A 76 2.21 -10.13 5.01
C SER A 76 2.82 -8.99 4.17
N ARG A 77 4.06 -8.57 4.45
CA ARG A 77 4.78 -7.55 3.68
C ARG A 77 5.31 -8.11 2.35
N LEU A 78 5.56 -9.42 2.27
CA LEU A 78 6.13 -10.07 1.08
C LEU A 78 5.16 -10.20 -0.08
N GLY A 79 3.86 -10.29 0.17
CA GLY A 79 2.85 -10.46 -0.86
C GLY A 79 1.49 -9.95 -0.41
N ARG A 80 0.56 -9.81 -1.36
CA ARG A 80 -0.84 -9.50 -1.05
C ARG A 80 -1.69 -10.76 -0.88
N ASN A 81 -1.20 -11.89 -1.32
CA ASN A 81 -1.79 -13.20 -1.10
C ASN A 81 -0.70 -14.20 -0.72
N THR A 82 -1.14 -15.37 -0.26
CA THR A 82 -0.27 -16.46 0.19
C THR A 82 0.71 -16.89 -0.90
N LEU A 83 0.24 -17.09 -2.12
CA LEU A 83 1.06 -17.57 -3.24
C LEU A 83 2.19 -16.60 -3.59
N GLU A 84 1.90 -15.29 -3.66
CA GLU A 84 2.91 -14.28 -3.95
C GLU A 84 3.97 -14.20 -2.85
N ALA A 85 3.56 -14.29 -1.57
CA ALA A 85 4.49 -14.26 -0.46
C ALA A 85 5.39 -15.51 -0.44
N LEU A 86 4.83 -16.70 -0.67
CA LEU A 86 5.59 -17.95 -0.73
C LEU A 86 6.61 -17.94 -1.87
N LYS A 87 6.26 -17.42 -3.05
CA LYS A 87 7.23 -17.25 -4.16
C LYS A 87 8.41 -16.39 -3.78
N VAL A 88 8.20 -15.28 -3.05
CA VAL A 88 9.30 -14.43 -2.60
C VAL A 88 10.17 -15.17 -1.58
N ILE A 89 9.58 -15.93 -0.65
CA ILE A 89 10.33 -16.75 0.31
C ILE A 89 11.18 -17.79 -0.42
N GLU A 90 10.60 -18.49 -1.40
CA GLU A 90 11.31 -19.48 -2.22
C GLU A 90 12.51 -18.85 -2.94
N LEU A 91 12.31 -17.72 -3.61
CA LEU A 91 13.37 -16.98 -4.29
C LEU A 91 14.51 -16.53 -3.34
N LEU A 92 14.18 -16.14 -2.11
CA LEU A 92 15.17 -15.80 -1.10
C LEU A 92 15.95 -17.04 -0.64
N ASN A 93 15.24 -18.14 -0.39
CA ASN A 93 15.86 -19.42 0.05
C ASN A 93 16.79 -19.99 -1.03
N GLU A 94 16.41 -19.95 -2.32
CA GLU A 94 17.26 -20.36 -3.45
C GLU A 94 18.57 -19.55 -3.50
N ARG A 95 18.51 -18.27 -3.15
CA ARG A 95 19.68 -17.38 -3.09
C ARG A 95 20.46 -17.47 -1.77
N LYS A 96 20.08 -18.38 -0.88
CA LYS A 96 20.65 -18.52 0.48
C LYS A 96 20.55 -17.23 1.31
N VAL A 97 19.54 -16.40 1.07
CA VAL A 97 19.23 -15.19 1.82
C VAL A 97 18.12 -15.49 2.82
N CYS A 98 18.45 -15.38 4.10
CA CYS A 98 17.49 -15.68 5.17
C CYS A 98 16.42 -14.60 5.29
N LEU A 99 15.15 -15.00 5.32
CA LEU A 99 14.07 -14.08 5.72
C LEU A 99 13.93 -14.12 7.24
N TYR A 100 14.05 -12.94 7.87
CA TYR A 100 13.78 -12.75 9.31
C TYR A 100 12.47 -12.01 9.51
N ILE A 101 11.54 -12.61 10.27
CA ILE A 101 10.21 -12.06 10.57
C ILE A 101 10.21 -11.61 12.04
N LYS A 102 10.31 -10.30 12.26
CA LYS A 102 10.52 -9.72 13.61
C LYS A 102 9.40 -10.09 14.60
N ASN A 103 8.12 -9.99 14.19
CA ASN A 103 7.00 -10.21 15.12
C ASN A 103 6.95 -11.61 15.74
N TYR A 104 7.54 -12.58 15.06
CA TYR A 104 7.54 -13.97 15.50
C TYR A 104 8.94 -14.47 15.85
N ASN A 105 9.97 -13.64 15.65
CA ASN A 105 11.38 -14.03 15.79
C ASN A 105 11.71 -15.31 15.01
N LEU A 106 11.24 -15.38 13.75
CA LEU A 106 11.39 -16.54 12.88
C LEU A 106 12.39 -16.27 11.76
N GLU A 107 13.22 -17.27 11.47
CA GLU A 107 14.18 -17.30 10.39
C GLU A 107 13.89 -18.46 9.44
N THR A 108 13.91 -18.21 8.13
CA THR A 108 13.60 -19.24 7.11
C THR A 108 14.77 -20.19 6.85
N LEU A 109 16.00 -19.78 7.15
CA LEU A 109 17.19 -20.60 7.04
C LEU A 109 17.77 -20.85 8.44
N ASP A 110 18.40 -22.00 8.65
CA ASP A 110 19.17 -22.35 9.82
C ASP A 110 20.59 -21.74 9.77
N SER A 111 21.41 -22.01 10.78
CA SER A 111 22.81 -21.55 10.86
C SER A 111 23.72 -22.11 9.77
N GLU A 112 23.33 -23.20 9.13
CA GLU A 112 24.07 -23.86 8.04
C GLU A 112 23.59 -23.37 6.66
N GLY A 113 22.55 -22.50 6.61
CA GLY A 113 21.95 -21.98 5.41
C GLY A 113 20.98 -22.97 4.72
N ASN A 114 20.49 -23.97 5.45
CA ASN A 114 19.45 -24.86 4.96
C ASN A 114 18.07 -24.34 5.31
N VAL A 115 17.09 -24.66 4.49
CA VAL A 115 15.69 -24.27 4.75
C VAL A 115 15.19 -24.98 6.00
N ASN A 116 14.69 -24.22 6.96
CA ASN A 116 14.06 -24.74 8.17
C ASN A 116 12.62 -25.20 7.85
N PRO A 117 12.33 -26.52 7.84
CA PRO A 117 11.01 -27.01 7.46
C PRO A 117 9.89 -26.56 8.39
N ILE A 118 10.20 -26.42 9.70
CA ILE A 118 9.23 -25.96 10.71
C ILE A 118 8.86 -24.51 10.46
N THR A 119 9.85 -23.64 10.21
CA THR A 119 9.62 -22.25 9.90
C THR A 119 8.84 -22.09 8.58
N SER A 120 9.16 -22.90 7.57
CA SER A 120 8.42 -22.91 6.30
C SER A 120 6.93 -23.26 6.50
N LEU A 121 6.64 -24.26 7.32
CA LEU A 121 5.26 -24.62 7.68
C LEU A 121 4.57 -23.48 8.46
N ILE A 122 5.23 -22.90 9.44
CA ILE A 122 4.68 -21.77 10.22
C ILE A 122 4.39 -20.57 9.29
N CYS A 123 5.29 -20.24 8.36
CA CYS A 123 5.08 -19.17 7.39
C CYS A 123 3.82 -19.41 6.54
N THR A 124 3.62 -20.65 6.07
CA THR A 124 2.42 -21.03 5.29
C THR A 124 1.16 -20.84 6.13
N ILE A 125 1.14 -21.33 7.37
CA ILE A 125 0.00 -21.18 8.29
C ILE A 125 -0.32 -19.70 8.56
N LEU A 126 0.69 -18.88 8.85
CA LEU A 126 0.51 -17.44 9.12
C LEU A 126 -0.05 -16.71 7.90
N LEU A 127 0.40 -17.05 6.70
CA LEU A 127 -0.13 -16.48 5.46
C LEU A 127 -1.59 -16.87 5.21
N GLU A 128 -1.95 -18.12 5.48
CA GLU A 128 -3.34 -18.60 5.34
C GLU A 128 -4.27 -17.95 6.38
N ILE A 129 -3.85 -17.82 7.63
CA ILE A 129 -4.60 -17.10 8.67
C ILE A 129 -4.87 -15.65 8.20
N GLY A 130 -3.84 -14.94 7.73
CA GLY A 130 -4.00 -13.58 7.20
C GLY A 130 -4.90 -13.50 5.95
N ALA A 131 -4.97 -14.56 5.14
CA ALA A 131 -5.92 -14.65 4.03
C ALA A 131 -7.36 -14.84 4.52
N MET A 132 -7.58 -15.71 5.51
CA MET A 132 -8.87 -15.94 6.15
C MET A 132 -9.41 -14.66 6.82
N GLU A 133 -8.58 -13.94 7.57
CA GLU A 133 -8.96 -12.67 8.19
C GLU A 133 -9.42 -11.64 7.15
N ARG A 134 -8.68 -11.50 6.05
CA ARG A 134 -9.08 -10.59 4.95
C ARG A 134 -10.42 -10.98 4.32
N ASN A 135 -10.70 -12.26 4.16
CA ASN A 135 -11.97 -12.75 3.63
C ASN A 135 -13.12 -12.48 4.62
N THR A 136 -12.91 -12.75 5.90
CA THR A 136 -13.91 -12.45 6.96
C THR A 136 -14.24 -10.95 7.00
N ILE A 137 -13.24 -10.07 6.89
CA ILE A 137 -13.46 -8.61 6.83
C ILE A 137 -14.29 -8.24 5.60
N LYS A 138 -13.96 -8.79 4.41
CA LYS A 138 -14.72 -8.55 3.18
C LYS A 138 -16.19 -8.99 3.31
N GLU A 139 -16.43 -10.15 3.87
CA GLU A 139 -17.79 -10.68 4.09
C GLU A 139 -18.59 -9.79 5.05
N ARG A 140 -17.99 -9.37 6.17
CA ARG A 140 -18.61 -8.43 7.10
C ARG A 140 -18.95 -7.10 6.44
N MET A 141 -18.01 -6.55 5.64
CA MET A 141 -18.25 -5.31 4.90
C MET A 141 -19.35 -5.47 3.84
N ALA A 142 -19.42 -6.61 3.16
CA ALA A 142 -20.47 -6.92 2.19
C ALA A 142 -21.85 -7.01 2.88
N SER A 143 -21.93 -7.79 3.95
CA SER A 143 -23.16 -7.92 4.76
C SER A 143 -23.64 -6.58 5.31
N GLY A 144 -22.72 -5.77 5.90
CA GLY A 144 -23.06 -4.42 6.39
C GLY A 144 -23.58 -3.50 5.29
N ARG A 145 -22.96 -3.56 4.10
CA ARG A 145 -23.43 -2.81 2.94
C ARG A 145 -24.83 -3.24 2.49
N ASP A 146 -25.08 -4.54 2.44
CA ASP A 146 -26.38 -5.07 2.00
C ASP A 146 -27.50 -4.72 3.00
N GLN A 147 -27.21 -4.76 4.31
CA GLN A 147 -28.13 -4.29 5.36
C GLN A 147 -28.41 -2.78 5.20
N TYR A 148 -27.39 -1.97 4.95
CA TYR A 148 -27.55 -0.54 4.71
C TYR A 148 -28.39 -0.26 3.45
N ILE A 149 -28.16 -0.99 2.37
CA ILE A 149 -28.96 -0.90 1.14
C ILE A 149 -30.42 -1.25 1.41
N ALA A 150 -30.69 -2.33 2.16
CA ALA A 150 -32.03 -2.74 2.53
C ALA A 150 -32.73 -1.67 3.40
N LYS A 151 -32.02 -1.08 4.36
CA LYS A 151 -32.51 0.03 5.17
C LYS A 151 -32.86 1.25 4.31
N CYS A 152 -31.96 1.67 3.42
CA CYS A 152 -32.19 2.81 2.51
C CYS A 152 -33.43 2.58 1.64
N ARG A 153 -33.65 1.36 1.13
CA ARG A 153 -34.84 1.03 0.33
C ARG A 153 -36.12 1.14 1.15
N LYS A 154 -36.12 0.68 2.42
CA LYS A 154 -37.28 0.77 3.30
C LYS A 154 -37.61 2.20 3.70
N GLU A 155 -36.62 3.01 3.96
CA GLU A 155 -36.76 4.39 4.46
C GLU A 155 -36.79 5.43 3.31
N GLY A 156 -36.74 5.01 2.05
CA GLY A 156 -36.72 5.91 0.89
C GLY A 156 -35.48 6.80 0.81
N ILE A 157 -34.41 6.43 1.51
CA ILE A 157 -33.15 7.21 1.54
C ILE A 157 -32.40 6.99 0.25
N LYS A 158 -32.08 8.08 -0.44
CA LYS A 158 -31.28 8.03 -1.65
C LYS A 158 -29.83 7.68 -1.33
N MET A 159 -29.36 6.55 -1.85
CA MET A 159 -27.97 6.13 -1.68
C MET A 159 -27.01 7.03 -2.48
N GLY A 160 -25.80 7.15 -1.97
CA GLY A 160 -24.73 7.89 -2.61
C GLY A 160 -24.31 9.13 -1.83
N ARG A 161 -23.55 10.01 -2.48
CA ARG A 161 -23.07 11.24 -1.85
C ARG A 161 -24.24 12.16 -1.50
N PRO A 162 -24.40 12.62 -0.24
CA PRO A 162 -25.47 13.51 0.16
C PRO A 162 -25.54 14.75 -0.74
N ALA A 163 -26.75 15.22 -1.06
CA ALA A 163 -26.93 16.42 -1.89
C ALA A 163 -26.29 17.66 -1.25
N THR A 164 -26.29 17.73 0.09
CA THR A 164 -25.69 18.80 0.89
C THR A 164 -24.15 18.86 0.75
N TYR A 165 -23.51 17.81 0.24
CA TYR A 165 -22.06 17.81 -0.02
C TYR A 165 -21.68 18.50 -1.34
N LYS A 166 -22.63 18.88 -2.17
CA LYS A 166 -22.35 19.70 -3.33
C LYS A 166 -22.08 21.12 -2.86
N LYS A 167 -20.91 21.66 -3.24
CA LYS A 167 -20.64 23.08 -3.02
C LYS A 167 -21.75 23.89 -3.69
N SER A 168 -22.22 24.94 -3.02
CA SER A 168 -23.13 25.90 -3.62
C SER A 168 -22.50 26.54 -4.87
N ASP A 169 -23.32 27.02 -5.78
CA ASP A 169 -22.82 27.68 -6.98
C ASP A 169 -21.96 28.90 -6.66
N ASP A 170 -22.29 29.63 -5.59
CA ASP A 170 -21.50 30.77 -5.14
C ASP A 170 -20.12 30.35 -4.57
N ALA A 171 -20.08 29.28 -3.78
CA ALA A 171 -18.83 28.71 -3.31
C ALA A 171 -17.95 28.16 -4.46
N MET A 172 -18.58 27.63 -5.53
CA MET A 172 -17.89 27.21 -6.74
C MET A 172 -17.34 28.41 -7.53
N LYS A 173 -18.11 29.48 -7.68
CA LYS A 173 -17.66 30.71 -8.34
C LYS A 173 -16.48 31.34 -7.63
N GLU A 174 -16.55 31.43 -6.30
CA GLU A 174 -15.47 31.98 -5.48
C GLU A 174 -14.19 31.15 -5.59
N GLN A 175 -14.29 29.84 -5.40
CA GLN A 175 -13.13 28.93 -5.44
C GLN A 175 -12.44 28.90 -6.80
N TYR A 176 -13.19 28.96 -7.90
CA TYR A 176 -12.69 28.81 -9.27
C TYR A 176 -12.77 30.11 -10.09
N LYS A 177 -12.66 31.24 -9.44
CA LYS A 177 -12.76 32.58 -10.01
C LYS A 177 -11.78 32.77 -11.19
N LYS A 178 -10.56 32.26 -11.04
CA LYS A 178 -9.50 32.33 -12.05
C LYS A 178 -9.86 31.50 -13.30
N GLU A 179 -10.30 30.27 -13.13
CA GLU A 179 -10.70 29.38 -14.20
C GLU A 179 -11.90 29.93 -14.96
N ILE A 180 -12.88 30.49 -14.27
CA ILE A 180 -14.06 31.12 -14.86
C ILE A 180 -13.65 32.35 -15.68
N SER A 181 -12.74 33.17 -15.20
CA SER A 181 -12.21 34.31 -15.95
C SER A 181 -11.51 33.88 -17.25
N LEU A 182 -10.69 32.82 -17.19
CA LEU A 182 -10.00 32.26 -18.36
C LEU A 182 -11.00 31.64 -19.39
N LEU A 183 -12.07 31.01 -18.89
CA LEU A 183 -13.16 30.52 -19.74
C LEU A 183 -13.89 31.65 -20.47
N LYS A 184 -14.17 32.80 -19.80
CA LYS A 184 -14.78 33.98 -20.42
C LYS A 184 -13.88 34.61 -21.48
N GLN A 185 -12.57 34.47 -21.35
CA GLN A 185 -11.59 34.90 -22.38
C GLN A 185 -11.45 33.91 -23.54
N GLY A 186 -12.23 32.84 -23.56
CA GLY A 186 -12.23 31.86 -24.67
C GLY A 186 -11.03 30.91 -24.66
N ILE A 187 -10.28 30.83 -23.56
CA ILE A 187 -9.10 29.95 -23.46
C ILE A 187 -9.56 28.49 -23.45
N SER A 188 -8.84 27.62 -24.16
CA SER A 188 -9.16 26.19 -24.26
C SER A 188 -9.07 25.46 -22.91
N LEU A 189 -9.93 24.45 -22.70
CA LEU A 189 -9.93 23.65 -21.44
C LEU A 189 -8.56 23.03 -21.12
N ARG A 190 -7.78 22.64 -22.15
CA ARG A 190 -6.43 22.09 -21.97
C ARG A 190 -5.45 23.15 -21.47
N ASN A 191 -5.51 24.36 -22.03
CA ASN A 191 -4.64 25.45 -21.60
C ASN A 191 -4.99 25.92 -20.18
N ILE A 192 -6.28 26.00 -19.83
CA ILE A 192 -6.71 26.31 -18.47
C ILE A 192 -6.22 25.26 -17.49
N HIS A 193 -6.31 23.97 -17.85
CA HIS A 193 -5.74 22.89 -17.03
C HIS A 193 -4.23 23.06 -16.83
N ALA A 194 -3.48 23.38 -17.87
CA ALA A 194 -2.03 23.62 -17.78
C ALA A 194 -1.67 24.81 -16.88
N ILE A 195 -2.49 25.88 -16.90
CA ILE A 195 -2.25 27.12 -16.11
C ILE A 195 -2.65 26.94 -14.65
N THR A 196 -3.79 26.24 -14.37
CA THR A 196 -4.41 26.21 -13.02
C THR A 196 -4.27 24.87 -12.33
N SER A 197 -3.79 23.82 -13.01
CA SER A 197 -3.75 22.42 -12.55
C SER A 197 -5.13 21.85 -12.17
N THR A 198 -6.22 22.57 -12.48
CA THR A 198 -7.59 22.13 -12.23
C THR A 198 -7.99 21.09 -13.26
N SER A 199 -8.63 19.98 -12.84
CA SER A 199 -9.00 18.90 -13.74
C SER A 199 -9.95 19.38 -14.86
N ILE A 200 -9.76 18.89 -16.09
CA ILE A 200 -10.58 19.22 -17.25
C ILE A 200 -12.07 18.95 -16.99
N SER A 201 -12.40 17.89 -16.22
CA SER A 201 -13.76 17.57 -15.84
C SER A 201 -14.38 18.63 -14.91
N THR A 202 -13.59 19.23 -14.03
CA THR A 202 -14.02 20.37 -13.19
C THR A 202 -14.19 21.61 -14.03
N ILE A 203 -13.22 21.96 -14.88
CA ILE A 203 -13.30 23.15 -15.77
C ILE A 203 -14.54 23.07 -16.68
N ARG A 204 -14.85 21.87 -17.22
CA ARG A 204 -16.06 21.66 -18.04
C ARG A 204 -17.36 21.98 -17.27
N LYS A 205 -17.43 21.67 -15.97
CA LYS A 205 -18.59 22.01 -15.12
C LYS A 205 -18.72 23.51 -14.87
N LEU A 206 -17.61 24.24 -14.91
CA LEU A 206 -17.59 25.68 -14.69
C LEU A 206 -18.08 26.48 -15.93
N TYR A 207 -18.19 25.83 -17.09
CA TYR A 207 -18.68 26.48 -18.34
C TYR A 207 -20.03 27.16 -18.15
N ARG A 208 -20.91 26.59 -17.33
CA ARG A 208 -22.21 27.16 -16.96
C ARG A 208 -22.15 28.51 -16.25
N PHE A 209 -20.99 28.90 -15.69
CA PHE A 209 -20.78 30.18 -15.02
C PHE A 209 -19.99 31.16 -15.89
N ALA A 210 -19.55 30.75 -17.06
CA ALA A 210 -18.80 31.58 -17.99
C ALA A 210 -19.67 32.15 -19.12
N GLN A 211 -20.88 31.59 -19.29
CA GLN A 211 -21.93 32.15 -20.12
C GLN A 211 -22.63 33.30 -19.38
#